data_05cf08d3ee689685d9b0aa9c560b305b
#
_entry.id   05cf08d3ee689685d9b0aa9c560b305b
#
_cell.length_a   1.000
_cell.length_b   1.000
_cell.length_c   1.000
_cell.angle_alpha   90.00
_cell.angle_beta   90.00
_cell.angle_gamma   90.00
#
_symmetry.space_group_name_H-M   'P 1'
#
loop_
_entity.id
_entity.type
_entity.pdbx_description
1 polymer ?
#
loop_
_entity_poly.entity_id
_entity_poly.type
_entity_poly.pdbx_seq_one_letter_code
_entity_poly.pdbx_strand_id
1 'polypeptide(L)'
;SLVLFLTDAWDYSIGVTGLSTAVGALAVTVGATFAGPLADRYGHRSVAGPGTFICAFGMFWWITMLSEQANYWSGYLPGLLLSATGMGMTLGVLAAAGVSQVSPEYFSLAGGVTQTARQFGGALGLAVMFAITGEPSNPGEAYDLYKWAFGFIMISSLVACVLVSRVKTSKPKIG
;
A
#
# COMPACT_ATOMS: atom_id res chain seq x y z
N SER A 1 -5.56 5.71 8.66
CA SER A 1 -4.44 6.67 8.73
C SER A 1 -4.60 7.84 7.78
N LEU A 2 -4.87 7.63 6.48
CA LEU A 2 -5.10 8.76 5.54
C LEU A 2 -6.31 9.60 5.89
N VAL A 3 -7.39 8.96 6.33
CA VAL A 3 -8.59 9.65 6.83
C VAL A 3 -8.23 10.54 8.01
N LEU A 4 -7.51 10.01 8.99
CA LEU A 4 -7.08 10.77 10.16
C LEU A 4 -6.17 11.95 9.78
N PHE A 5 -5.25 11.77 8.84
CA PHE A 5 -4.43 12.89 8.36
C PHE A 5 -5.28 14.04 7.80
N LEU A 6 -6.27 13.73 6.96
CA LEU A 6 -7.13 14.76 6.36
C LEU A 6 -8.03 15.45 7.39
N THR A 7 -8.48 14.73 8.44
CA THR A 7 -9.27 15.31 9.52
C THR A 7 -8.41 16.08 10.51
N ASP A 8 -7.26 15.55 10.89
CA ASP A 8 -6.42 16.11 11.99
C ASP A 8 -5.53 17.25 11.49
N ALA A 9 -4.99 17.15 10.26
CA ALA A 9 -4.07 18.15 9.71
C ALA A 9 -4.77 19.20 8.85
N TRP A 10 -5.81 18.84 8.09
CA TRP A 10 -6.51 19.74 7.17
C TRP A 10 -7.93 20.10 7.58
N ASP A 11 -8.39 19.63 8.73
CA ASP A 11 -9.72 19.89 9.30
C ASP A 11 -10.89 19.59 8.32
N TYR A 12 -10.69 18.55 7.46
CA TYR A 12 -11.73 18.12 6.53
C TYR A 12 -12.84 17.39 7.27
N SER A 13 -14.11 17.67 6.90
CA SER A 13 -15.24 16.90 7.41
C SER A 13 -15.13 15.42 6.97
N ILE A 14 -15.67 14.50 7.78
CA ILE A 14 -15.64 13.05 7.51
C ILE A 14 -16.17 12.72 6.11
N GLY A 15 -17.22 13.42 5.65
CA GLY A 15 -17.79 13.20 4.32
C GLY A 15 -16.84 13.59 3.19
N VAL A 16 -16.18 14.76 3.29
CA VAL A 16 -15.20 15.22 2.30
C VAL A 16 -13.98 14.30 2.31
N THR A 17 -13.52 13.89 3.48
CA THR A 17 -12.39 12.96 3.65
C THR A 17 -12.69 11.61 3.01
N GLY A 18 -13.90 11.06 3.23
CA GLY A 18 -14.35 9.82 2.59
C GLY A 18 -14.35 9.91 1.07
N LEU A 19 -14.87 10.99 0.52
CA LEU A 19 -14.87 11.22 -0.93
C LEU A 19 -13.46 11.40 -1.49
N SER A 20 -12.61 12.14 -0.79
CA SER A 20 -11.22 12.38 -1.17
C SER A 20 -10.39 11.09 -1.19
N THR A 21 -10.68 10.12 -0.32
CA THR A 21 -9.98 8.83 -0.26
C THR A 21 -10.59 7.77 -1.17
N ALA A 22 -11.85 7.92 -1.60
CA ALA A 22 -12.54 6.96 -2.48
C ALA A 22 -11.81 6.76 -3.83
N VAL A 23 -11.18 7.81 -4.34
CA VAL A 23 -10.34 7.75 -5.55
C VAL A 23 -9.19 6.74 -5.37
N GLY A 24 -8.65 6.61 -4.16
CA GLY A 24 -7.62 5.61 -3.85
C GLY A 24 -8.13 4.18 -4.01
N ALA A 25 -9.36 3.89 -3.60
CA ALA A 25 -9.96 2.56 -3.77
C ALA A 25 -10.09 2.17 -5.26
N LEU A 26 -10.45 3.13 -6.12
CA LEU A 26 -10.47 2.93 -7.57
C LEU A 26 -9.07 2.67 -8.11
N ALA A 27 -8.06 3.42 -7.66
CA ALA A 27 -6.67 3.22 -8.08
C ALA A 27 -6.12 1.84 -7.66
N VAL A 28 -6.46 1.36 -6.44
CA VAL A 28 -6.13 -0.02 -5.99
C VAL A 28 -6.75 -1.04 -6.93
N THR A 29 -8.04 -0.89 -7.27
CA THR A 29 -8.75 -1.82 -8.15
C THR A 29 -8.13 -1.84 -9.54
N VAL A 30 -7.83 -0.68 -10.11
CA VAL A 30 -7.13 -0.57 -11.40
C VAL A 30 -5.77 -1.26 -11.34
N GLY A 31 -4.95 -0.96 -10.33
CA GLY A 31 -3.66 -1.60 -10.13
C GLY A 31 -3.74 -3.12 -10.04
N ALA A 32 -4.69 -3.65 -9.27
CA ALA A 32 -4.91 -5.10 -9.13
C ALA A 32 -5.38 -5.76 -10.44
N THR A 33 -6.26 -5.10 -11.19
CA THR A 33 -6.80 -5.63 -12.47
C THR A 33 -5.70 -5.81 -13.51
N PHE A 34 -4.77 -4.86 -13.63
CA PHE A 34 -3.66 -4.96 -14.58
C PHE A 34 -2.53 -5.86 -14.08
N ALA A 35 -2.37 -6.01 -12.76
CA ALA A 35 -1.29 -6.78 -12.19
C ALA A 35 -1.42 -8.28 -12.46
N GLY A 36 -2.62 -8.86 -12.47
CA GLY A 36 -2.86 -10.27 -12.74
C GLY A 36 -2.30 -10.72 -14.09
N PRO A 37 -2.83 -10.23 -15.23
CA PRO A 37 -2.34 -10.58 -16.57
C PRO A 37 -0.84 -10.29 -16.76
N LEU A 38 -0.32 -9.24 -16.14
CA LEU A 38 1.10 -8.91 -16.19
C LEU A 38 1.94 -9.95 -15.44
N ALA A 39 1.45 -10.42 -14.29
CA ALA A 39 2.13 -11.43 -13.49
C ALA A 39 2.11 -12.79 -14.17
N ASP A 40 1.04 -13.14 -14.88
CA ASP A 40 0.95 -14.36 -15.67
C ASP A 40 1.96 -14.35 -16.83
N ARG A 41 2.19 -13.19 -17.44
CA ARG A 41 3.09 -13.04 -18.59
C ARG A 41 4.57 -12.90 -18.20
N TYR A 42 4.87 -12.11 -17.16
CA TYR A 42 6.24 -11.75 -16.79
C TYR A 42 6.71 -12.38 -15.48
N GLY A 43 5.82 -13.09 -14.80
CA GLY A 43 6.05 -13.67 -13.47
C GLY A 43 5.70 -12.73 -12.33
N HIS A 44 5.25 -13.30 -11.22
CA HIS A 44 4.74 -12.59 -10.05
C HIS A 44 5.75 -11.58 -9.47
N ARG A 45 7.04 -11.94 -9.45
CA ARG A 45 8.12 -11.09 -8.95
C ARG A 45 8.31 -9.82 -9.78
N SER A 46 8.20 -9.93 -11.10
CA SER A 46 8.41 -8.82 -12.04
C SER A 46 7.31 -7.76 -11.96
N VAL A 47 6.21 -8.06 -11.29
CA VAL A 47 5.10 -7.13 -11.09
C VAL A 47 5.01 -6.65 -9.64
N ALA A 48 5.20 -7.55 -8.67
CA ALA A 48 5.14 -7.18 -7.26
C ALA A 48 6.29 -6.25 -6.84
N GLY A 49 7.50 -6.43 -7.38
CA GLY A 49 8.63 -5.53 -7.11
C GLY A 49 8.36 -4.08 -7.54
N PRO A 50 8.07 -3.81 -8.81
CA PRO A 50 7.63 -2.48 -9.25
C PRO A 50 6.41 -1.95 -8.49
N GLY A 51 5.43 -2.80 -8.15
CA GLY A 51 4.26 -2.40 -7.34
C GLY A 51 4.66 -1.83 -5.98
N THR A 52 5.53 -2.54 -5.24
CA THR A 52 6.04 -2.04 -3.94
C THR A 52 6.88 -0.78 -4.09
N PHE A 53 7.66 -0.66 -5.16
CA PHE A 53 8.45 0.53 -5.46
C PHE A 53 7.56 1.75 -5.76
N ILE A 54 6.52 1.59 -6.58
CA ILE A 54 5.54 2.65 -6.88
C ILE A 54 4.83 3.09 -5.58
N CYS A 55 4.49 2.14 -4.71
CA CYS A 55 3.92 2.46 -3.40
C CYS A 55 4.89 3.30 -2.54
N ALA A 56 6.15 2.90 -2.44
CA ALA A 56 7.18 3.65 -1.73
C ALA A 56 7.39 5.06 -2.32
N PHE A 57 7.34 5.20 -3.65
CA PHE A 57 7.44 6.49 -4.32
C PHE A 57 6.23 7.40 -4.02
N GLY A 58 5.03 6.84 -3.91
CA GLY A 58 3.85 7.58 -3.44
C GLY A 58 4.00 8.11 -2.01
N MET A 59 4.60 7.32 -1.11
CA MET A 59 4.92 7.78 0.26
C MET A 59 5.98 8.89 0.25
N PHE A 60 7.04 8.73 -0.56
CA PHE A 60 8.05 9.77 -0.75
C PHE A 60 7.45 11.07 -1.27
N TRP A 61 6.50 10.99 -2.23
CA TRP A 61 5.76 12.16 -2.72
C TRP A 61 5.05 12.87 -1.59
N TRP A 62 4.36 12.16 -0.71
CA TRP A 62 3.68 12.78 0.44
C TRP A 62 4.64 13.43 1.43
N ILE A 63 5.78 12.79 1.72
CA ILE A 63 6.78 13.36 2.62
C ILE A 63 7.32 14.70 2.08
N THR A 64 7.42 14.85 0.76
CA THR A 64 8.04 16.03 0.12
C THR A 64 7.04 17.09 -0.30
N MET A 65 5.83 16.71 -0.71
CA MET A 65 4.85 17.61 -1.35
C MET A 65 3.65 17.97 -0.48
N LEU A 66 3.38 17.20 0.59
CA LEU A 66 2.37 17.62 1.55
C LEU A 66 2.87 18.82 2.35
N SER A 67 1.96 19.74 2.62
CA SER A 67 2.18 20.92 3.47
C SER A 67 1.06 21.05 4.50
N GLU A 68 1.24 21.91 5.50
CA GLU A 68 0.17 22.26 6.45
C GLU A 68 -1.04 22.86 5.77
N GLN A 69 -0.83 23.57 4.65
CA GLN A 69 -1.93 24.10 3.84
C GLN A 69 -2.54 22.98 2.99
N ALA A 70 -3.86 22.88 3.03
CA ALA A 70 -4.61 21.90 2.26
C ALA A 70 -4.33 22.03 0.76
N ASN A 71 -3.66 21.07 0.18
CA ASN A 71 -3.31 21.00 -1.23
C ASN A 71 -3.67 19.63 -1.81
N TYR A 72 -4.96 19.43 -2.06
CA TYR A 72 -5.48 18.14 -2.50
C TYR A 72 -4.95 17.74 -3.89
N TRP A 73 -4.99 18.64 -4.86
CA TRP A 73 -4.74 18.32 -6.27
C TRP A 73 -3.29 18.02 -6.59
N SER A 74 -2.36 18.82 -6.08
CA SER A 74 -0.93 18.66 -6.39
C SER A 74 -0.14 18.01 -5.26
N GLY A 75 -0.57 18.13 -4.00
CA GLY A 75 0.09 17.52 -2.87
C GLY A 75 -0.42 16.10 -2.59
N TYR A 76 -1.73 15.94 -2.38
CA TYR A 76 -2.29 14.69 -1.89
C TYR A 76 -2.60 13.67 -2.99
N LEU A 77 -3.33 14.09 -4.03
CA LEU A 77 -3.87 13.20 -5.06
C LEU A 77 -2.80 12.39 -5.82
N PRO A 78 -1.67 12.97 -6.28
CA PRO A 78 -0.66 12.19 -6.98
C PRO A 78 -0.06 11.09 -6.10
N GLY A 79 0.24 11.40 -4.84
CA GLY A 79 0.73 10.41 -3.88
C GLY A 79 -0.30 9.30 -3.60
N LEU A 80 -1.60 9.66 -3.51
CA LEU A 80 -2.69 8.70 -3.37
C LEU A 80 -2.77 7.74 -4.56
N LEU A 81 -2.75 8.27 -5.78
CA LEU A 81 -2.82 7.44 -6.99
C LEU A 81 -1.62 6.51 -7.12
N LEU A 82 -0.42 7.01 -6.87
CA LEU A 82 0.81 6.20 -6.91
C LEU A 82 0.79 5.10 -5.85
N SER A 83 0.58 5.46 -4.59
CA SER A 83 0.61 4.48 -3.49
C SER A 83 -0.51 3.45 -3.61
N ALA A 84 -1.72 3.87 -3.97
CA ALA A 84 -2.87 2.99 -4.14
C ALA A 84 -2.70 2.03 -5.33
N THR A 85 -2.22 2.51 -6.47
CA THR A 85 -1.94 1.66 -7.63
C THR A 85 -0.84 0.65 -7.31
N GLY A 86 0.26 1.07 -6.69
CA GLY A 86 1.34 0.19 -6.27
C GLY A 86 0.88 -0.87 -5.27
N MET A 87 0.03 -0.49 -4.32
CA MET A 87 -0.59 -1.41 -3.36
C MET A 87 -1.50 -2.44 -4.06
N GLY A 88 -2.34 -2.00 -5.02
CA GLY A 88 -3.20 -2.88 -5.80
C GLY A 88 -2.39 -3.92 -6.58
N MET A 89 -1.34 -3.49 -7.27
CA MET A 89 -0.43 -4.38 -7.99
C MET A 89 0.22 -5.42 -7.06
N THR A 90 0.70 -4.99 -5.91
CA THR A 90 1.39 -5.86 -4.97
C THR A 90 0.47 -6.89 -4.33
N LEU A 91 -0.68 -6.45 -3.79
CA LEU A 91 -1.60 -7.33 -3.07
C LEU A 91 -2.23 -8.39 -3.98
N GLY A 92 -2.62 -8.01 -5.19
CA GLY A 92 -3.20 -8.96 -6.16
C GLY A 92 -2.22 -10.06 -6.55
N VAL A 93 -0.98 -9.66 -6.85
CA VAL A 93 0.07 -10.60 -7.27
C VAL A 93 0.54 -11.49 -6.12
N LEU A 94 0.69 -10.96 -4.90
CA LEU A 94 1.12 -11.77 -3.75
C LEU A 94 0.06 -12.80 -3.35
N ALA A 95 -1.22 -12.47 -3.46
CA ALA A 95 -2.30 -13.43 -3.22
C ALA A 95 -2.26 -14.61 -4.21
N ALA A 96 -2.06 -14.32 -5.49
CA ALA A 96 -1.91 -15.34 -6.53
C ALA A 96 -0.63 -16.17 -6.34
N ALA A 97 0.49 -15.53 -6.00
CA ALA A 97 1.76 -16.21 -5.75
C ALA A 97 1.69 -17.18 -4.57
N GLY A 98 0.93 -16.83 -3.53
CA GLY A 98 0.76 -17.67 -2.33
C GLY A 98 0.12 -19.03 -2.60
N VAL A 99 -0.73 -19.14 -3.63
CA VAL A 99 -1.39 -20.38 -4.01
C VAL A 99 -0.77 -21.07 -5.22
N SER A 100 0.06 -20.38 -5.99
CA SER A 100 0.59 -20.89 -7.28
C SER A 100 1.54 -22.09 -7.18
N GLN A 101 2.07 -22.37 -6.01
CA GLN A 101 3.07 -23.45 -5.79
C GLN A 101 2.55 -24.60 -4.94
N VAL A 102 1.26 -24.63 -4.63
CA VAL A 102 0.63 -25.69 -3.86
C VAL A 102 -0.33 -26.50 -4.75
N SER A 103 -0.53 -27.78 -4.40
CA SER A 103 -1.51 -28.61 -5.10
C SER A 103 -2.94 -28.08 -4.90
N PRO A 104 -3.86 -28.26 -5.87
CA PRO A 104 -5.23 -27.74 -5.79
C PRO A 104 -5.97 -28.06 -4.50
N GLU A 105 -5.72 -29.22 -3.93
CA GLU A 105 -6.29 -29.69 -2.65
C GLU A 105 -5.93 -28.80 -1.45
N TYR A 106 -4.80 -28.05 -1.53
CA TYR A 106 -4.32 -27.14 -0.47
C TYR A 106 -4.58 -25.66 -0.77
N PHE A 107 -5.27 -25.29 -1.84
CA PHE A 107 -5.52 -23.90 -2.21
C PHE A 107 -6.25 -23.13 -1.11
N SER A 108 -7.26 -23.73 -0.50
CA SER A 108 -8.00 -23.11 0.61
C SER A 108 -7.11 -22.84 1.81
N LEU A 109 -6.26 -23.81 2.17
CA LEU A 109 -5.32 -23.67 3.28
C LEU A 109 -4.27 -22.57 3.00
N ALA A 110 -3.65 -22.58 1.83
CA ALA A 110 -2.66 -21.56 1.43
C ALA A 110 -3.28 -20.17 1.38
N GLY A 111 -4.50 -20.06 0.86
CA GLY A 111 -5.26 -18.80 0.86
C GLY A 111 -5.55 -18.31 2.29
N GLY A 112 -5.95 -19.20 3.17
CA GLY A 112 -6.18 -18.89 4.60
C GLY A 112 -4.92 -18.39 5.30
N VAL A 113 -3.80 -19.10 5.13
CA VAL A 113 -2.49 -18.68 5.69
C VAL A 113 -2.07 -17.31 5.16
N THR A 114 -2.18 -17.09 3.84
CA THR A 114 -1.84 -15.81 3.22
C THR A 114 -2.71 -14.68 3.76
N GLN A 115 -4.02 -14.92 3.89
CA GLN A 115 -4.95 -13.93 4.44
C GLN A 115 -4.66 -13.63 5.91
N THR A 116 -4.38 -14.65 6.72
CA THR A 116 -4.02 -14.49 8.13
C THR A 116 -2.74 -13.67 8.27
N ALA A 117 -1.69 -14.01 7.53
CA ALA A 117 -0.43 -13.25 7.53
C ALA A 117 -0.66 -11.78 7.14
N ARG A 118 -1.52 -11.50 6.15
CA ARG A 118 -1.88 -10.14 5.74
C ARG A 118 -2.60 -9.38 6.85
N GLN A 119 -3.52 -10.02 7.57
CA GLN A 119 -4.25 -9.41 8.68
C GLN A 119 -3.33 -9.11 9.87
N PHE A 120 -2.44 -10.04 10.20
CA PHE A 120 -1.44 -9.82 11.24
C PHE A 120 -0.49 -8.67 10.87
N GLY A 121 0.04 -8.66 9.65
CA GLY A 121 0.89 -7.56 9.16
C GLY A 121 0.16 -6.22 9.18
N GLY A 122 -1.12 -6.20 8.78
CA GLY A 122 -1.97 -5.02 8.83
C GLY A 122 -2.19 -4.51 10.25
N ALA A 123 -2.49 -5.40 11.19
CA ALA A 123 -2.69 -5.04 12.60
C ALA A 123 -1.41 -4.49 13.24
N LEU A 124 -0.26 -5.14 13.01
CA LEU A 124 1.03 -4.66 13.49
C LEU A 124 1.41 -3.31 12.86
N GLY A 125 1.23 -3.15 11.56
CA GLY A 125 1.48 -1.89 10.87
C GLY A 125 0.61 -0.74 11.40
N LEU A 126 -0.67 -1.03 11.68
CA LEU A 126 -1.58 -0.06 12.26
C LEU A 126 -1.18 0.30 13.70
N ALA A 127 -0.80 -0.69 14.52
CA ALA A 127 -0.34 -0.45 15.89
C ALA A 127 0.92 0.42 15.93
N VAL A 128 1.90 0.14 15.07
CA VAL A 128 3.12 0.96 14.96
C VAL A 128 2.77 2.37 14.49
N MET A 129 1.85 2.50 13.54
CA MET A 129 1.41 3.79 13.06
C MET A 129 0.75 4.63 14.16
N PHE A 130 -0.15 4.05 14.96
CA PHE A 130 -0.75 4.74 16.10
C PHE A 130 0.29 5.07 17.18
N ALA A 131 1.29 4.21 17.38
CA ALA A 131 2.39 4.51 18.31
C ALA A 131 3.24 5.70 17.83
N ILE A 132 3.37 5.92 16.52
CA ILE A 132 4.08 7.06 15.95
C ILE A 132 3.21 8.32 15.98
N THR A 133 1.94 8.23 15.56
CA THR A 133 1.08 9.41 15.41
C THR A 133 0.46 9.85 16.73
N GLY A 134 0.25 8.96 17.70
CA GLY A 134 -0.37 9.29 18.98
C GLY A 134 -1.68 10.07 18.85
N GLU A 135 -1.90 11.00 19.76
CA GLU A 135 -2.98 11.98 19.73
C GLU A 135 -2.37 13.38 19.57
N PRO A 136 -2.30 13.94 18.35
CA PRO A 136 -1.69 15.25 18.12
C PRO A 136 -2.50 16.35 18.80
N SER A 137 -1.82 17.28 19.44
CA SER A 137 -2.45 18.38 20.17
C SER A 137 -2.83 19.56 19.27
N ASN A 138 -2.26 19.64 18.08
CA ASN A 138 -2.53 20.70 17.10
C ASN A 138 -2.21 20.22 15.66
N PRO A 139 -2.71 20.91 14.62
CA PRO A 139 -2.51 20.53 13.22
C PRO A 139 -1.05 20.45 12.76
N GLY A 140 -0.18 21.33 13.27
CA GLY A 140 1.24 21.32 12.94
C GLY A 140 1.96 20.09 13.50
N GLU A 141 1.66 19.71 14.73
CA GLU A 141 2.16 18.47 15.33
C GLU A 141 1.64 17.24 14.56
N ALA A 142 0.35 17.23 14.20
CA ALA A 142 -0.23 16.18 13.37
C ALA A 142 0.56 16.00 12.07
N TYR A 143 0.86 17.10 11.38
CA TYR A 143 1.61 17.09 10.14
C TYR A 143 3.00 16.41 10.28
N ASP A 144 3.76 16.78 11.32
CA ASP A 144 5.09 16.22 11.54
C ASP A 144 5.03 14.72 11.91
N LEU A 145 4.11 14.33 12.77
CA LEU A 145 3.90 12.93 13.15
C LEU A 145 3.51 12.06 11.94
N TYR A 146 2.63 12.55 11.06
CA TYR A 146 2.25 11.84 9.86
C TYR A 146 3.40 11.72 8.85
N LYS A 147 4.32 12.68 8.77
CA LYS A 147 5.56 12.52 7.97
C LYS A 147 6.40 11.34 8.45
N TRP A 148 6.57 11.17 9.76
CA TRP A 148 7.27 10.00 10.31
C TRP A 148 6.54 8.71 10.00
N ALA A 149 5.21 8.69 10.09
CA ALA A 149 4.40 7.54 9.73
C ALA A 149 4.53 7.17 8.24
N PHE A 150 4.50 8.15 7.33
CA PHE A 150 4.74 7.92 5.91
C PHE A 150 6.17 7.43 5.63
N GLY A 151 7.17 7.95 6.36
CA GLY A 151 8.54 7.46 6.31
C GLY A 151 8.65 5.98 6.72
N PHE A 152 7.97 5.58 7.78
CA PHE A 152 7.89 4.18 8.20
C PHE A 152 7.27 3.28 7.13
N ILE A 153 6.15 3.70 6.51
CA ILE A 153 5.50 2.95 5.45
C ILE A 153 6.41 2.87 4.21
N MET A 154 7.10 3.95 3.86
CA MET A 154 8.05 3.97 2.75
C MET A 154 9.19 2.96 2.96
N ILE A 155 9.82 2.98 4.13
CA ILE A 155 10.89 2.03 4.48
C ILE A 155 10.37 0.59 4.44
N SER A 156 9.20 0.33 5.03
CA SER A 156 8.56 -0.99 5.03
C SER A 156 8.28 -1.47 3.60
N SER A 157 7.83 -0.58 2.71
CA SER A 157 7.58 -0.89 1.30
C SER A 157 8.88 -1.20 0.54
N LEU A 158 9.97 -0.47 0.82
CA LEU A 158 11.29 -0.75 0.24
C LEU A 158 11.86 -2.08 0.72
N VAL A 159 11.72 -2.39 2.01
CA VAL A 159 12.09 -3.71 2.56
C VAL A 159 11.29 -4.81 1.88
N ALA A 160 9.98 -4.64 1.74
CA ALA A 160 9.12 -5.58 1.01
C ALA A 160 9.56 -5.74 -0.45
N CYS A 161 9.96 -4.67 -1.13
CA CYS A 161 10.51 -4.71 -2.49
C CYS A 161 11.76 -5.59 -2.55
N VAL A 162 12.69 -5.42 -1.63
CA VAL A 162 13.91 -6.25 -1.55
C VAL A 162 13.57 -7.71 -1.26
N LEU A 163 12.67 -7.98 -0.31
CA LEU A 163 12.26 -9.34 0.02
C LEU A 163 11.59 -10.04 -1.17
N VAL A 164 10.63 -9.38 -1.80
CA VAL A 164 9.96 -9.88 -3.02
C VAL A 164 10.97 -10.14 -4.13
N SER A 165 11.97 -9.28 -4.27
CA SER A 165 13.03 -9.46 -5.27
C SER A 165 13.90 -10.68 -5.02
N ARG A 166 13.95 -11.23 -3.82
CA ARG A 166 14.72 -12.42 -3.45
C ARG A 166 13.91 -13.72 -3.48
N VAL A 167 12.58 -13.65 -3.54
CA VAL A 167 11.73 -14.84 -3.64
C VAL A 167 11.97 -15.53 -4.97
N LYS A 168 12.38 -16.81 -4.96
CA LYS A 168 12.50 -17.62 -6.16
C LYS A 168 11.10 -18.04 -6.61
N THR A 169 10.60 -17.45 -7.68
CA THR A 169 9.39 -17.92 -8.36
C THR A 169 9.80 -18.86 -9.49
N SER A 170 9.28 -20.08 -9.51
CA SER A 170 9.42 -20.95 -10.69
C SER A 170 8.70 -20.28 -11.87
N LYS A 171 9.33 -20.27 -13.04
CA LYS A 171 8.68 -19.79 -14.27
C LYS A 171 7.42 -20.63 -14.52
N PRO A 172 6.31 -20.03 -14.97
CA PRO A 172 5.18 -20.81 -15.43
C PRO A 172 5.67 -21.75 -16.55
N LYS A 173 5.40 -23.04 -16.42
CA LYS A 173 5.56 -23.98 -17.53
C LYS A 173 4.49 -23.64 -18.55
N ILE A 174 4.90 -22.92 -19.60
CA ILE A 174 4.08 -22.77 -20.80
C ILE A 174 4.11 -24.14 -21.47
N GLY A 175 3.04 -24.92 -21.28
CA GLY A 175 2.74 -26.13 -22.05
C GLY A 175 1.86 -25.80 -23.21
#